data_3af2031d9e083e2d1e6a751cd11c4082
#
_entry.id   3af2031d9e083e2d1e6a751cd11c4082
#
_cell.length_a   1.000
_cell.length_b   1.000
_cell.length_c   1.000
_cell.angle_alpha   90.00
_cell.angle_beta   90.00
_cell.angle_gamma   90.00
#
_symmetry.space_group_name_H-M   'P 1'
#
loop_
_entity.id
_entity.type
_entity.pdbx_description
1 polymer ?
#
loop_
_entity_poly.entity_id
_entity_poly.type
_entity_poly.pdbx_seq_one_letter_code
_entity_poly.pdbx_strand_id
1 'polypeptide(L)'
;MHYALVWWFKEIIKPRLKGYAGLVVYADDFVACFQYKEDAVFFYRHLIKRMGYFGLEMEESKSRLIKFGRYAQKDAQEVGKKAETFDFLGFTHYCFTSRNGKFRVKRKTSRKKFRKKCKEIHALLKEIRHWVVKLIVEKLNRILHCRIPKMKRG
;
A
#
# COMPACT_ATOMS: atom_id res chain seq x y z
N MET A 1 3.38 0.50 -19.48
CA MET A 1 3.72 1.12 -18.18
C MET A 1 5.17 1.56 -18.03
N HIS A 2 6.19 0.77 -18.45
CA HIS A 2 7.60 1.14 -18.25
C HIS A 2 7.98 2.50 -18.88
N TYR A 3 7.75 2.69 -20.18
CA TYR A 3 8.08 3.96 -20.85
C TYR A 3 7.17 5.11 -20.45
N ALA A 4 5.88 4.84 -20.27
CA ALA A 4 4.92 5.86 -19.90
C ALA A 4 5.19 6.46 -18.52
N LEU A 5 5.60 5.62 -17.54
CA LEU A 5 5.75 6.02 -16.15
C LEU A 5 7.20 5.94 -15.65
N VAL A 6 7.85 4.75 -15.68
CA VAL A 6 9.13 4.54 -14.99
C VAL A 6 10.26 5.33 -15.62
N TRP A 7 10.44 5.19 -16.95
CA TRP A 7 11.46 5.92 -17.70
C TRP A 7 11.21 7.43 -17.59
N TRP A 8 9.99 7.88 -17.88
CA TRP A 8 9.60 9.28 -17.80
C TRP A 8 9.82 9.87 -16.39
N PHE A 9 9.47 9.15 -15.33
CA PHE A 9 9.74 9.58 -13.96
C PHE A 9 11.22 9.78 -13.72
N LYS A 10 12.05 8.81 -14.13
CA LYS A 10 13.50 8.81 -13.89
C LYS A 10 14.22 9.89 -14.67
N GLU A 11 13.96 9.97 -15.97
CA GLU A 11 14.73 10.82 -16.89
C GLU A 11 14.16 12.25 -17.02
N ILE A 12 12.85 12.42 -16.87
CA ILE A 12 12.21 13.72 -17.13
C ILE A 12 11.73 14.40 -15.84
N ILE A 13 11.09 13.67 -14.94
CA ILE A 13 10.51 14.27 -13.74
C ILE A 13 11.55 14.46 -12.65
N LYS A 14 12.27 13.41 -12.27
CA LYS A 14 13.20 13.42 -11.14
C LYS A 14 14.25 14.53 -11.19
N PRO A 15 14.85 14.87 -12.34
CA PRO A 15 15.81 15.99 -12.45
C PRO A 15 15.19 17.38 -12.21
N ARG A 16 13.86 17.52 -12.34
CA ARG A 16 13.12 18.78 -12.18
C ARG A 16 12.58 18.98 -10.76
N LEU A 17 12.72 18.00 -9.89
CA LEU A 17 12.25 18.06 -8.52
C LEU A 17 13.26 18.73 -7.62
N LYS A 18 12.77 19.44 -6.60
CA LYS A 18 13.61 20.13 -5.60
C LYS A 18 14.21 19.16 -4.58
N GLY A 19 13.49 18.09 -4.28
CA GLY A 19 13.85 17.14 -3.24
C GLY A 19 14.01 15.71 -3.72
N TYR A 20 14.27 14.82 -2.77
CA TYR A 20 14.33 13.40 -3.06
C TYR A 20 12.97 12.86 -3.49
N ALA A 21 12.98 12.03 -4.53
CA ALA A 21 11.80 11.33 -4.99
C ALA A 21 12.11 9.86 -5.34
N GLY A 22 11.17 8.99 -5.04
CA GLY A 22 11.22 7.57 -5.33
C GLY A 22 9.91 7.06 -5.92
N LEU A 23 10.00 6.10 -6.83
CA LEU A 23 8.86 5.45 -7.48
C LEU A 23 8.99 3.95 -7.34
N VAL A 24 7.92 3.30 -6.89
CA VAL A 24 7.78 1.84 -6.84
C VAL A 24 6.58 1.47 -7.69
N VAL A 25 6.78 0.60 -8.68
CA VAL A 25 5.74 0.14 -9.62
C VAL A 25 5.60 -1.36 -9.52
N TYR A 26 4.39 -1.84 -9.51
CA TYR A 26 4.05 -3.26 -9.58
C TYR A 26 2.81 -3.46 -10.45
N ALA A 27 3.00 -4.03 -11.62
CA ALA A 27 1.96 -4.12 -12.67
C ALA A 27 1.34 -2.74 -12.94
N ASP A 28 0.05 -2.56 -12.63
CA ASP A 28 -0.70 -1.32 -12.81
C ASP A 28 -0.73 -0.43 -11.56
N ASP A 29 -0.31 -0.97 -10.41
CA ASP A 29 -0.25 -0.23 -9.15
C ASP A 29 1.12 0.44 -8.98
N PHE A 30 1.15 1.68 -8.50
CA PHE A 30 2.40 2.34 -8.14
C PHE A 30 2.26 3.23 -6.90
N VAL A 31 3.39 3.47 -6.25
CA VAL A 31 3.53 4.43 -5.16
C VAL A 31 4.72 5.35 -5.48
N ALA A 32 4.46 6.65 -5.51
CA ALA A 32 5.49 7.67 -5.64
C ALA A 32 5.65 8.42 -4.32
N CYS A 33 6.89 8.53 -3.84
CA CYS A 33 7.23 9.23 -2.61
C CYS A 33 8.02 10.46 -2.94
N PHE A 34 7.72 11.59 -2.28
CA PHE A 34 8.38 12.87 -2.49
C PHE A 34 8.77 13.48 -1.16
N GLN A 35 9.87 14.21 -1.14
CA GLN A 35 10.31 14.94 0.05
C GLN A 35 9.44 16.17 0.29
N TYR A 36 9.06 16.89 -0.77
CA TYR A 36 8.27 18.12 -0.71
C TYR A 36 6.88 17.93 -1.32
N LYS A 37 5.89 18.61 -0.75
CA LYS A 37 4.51 18.59 -1.23
C LYS A 37 4.39 19.19 -2.64
N GLU A 38 5.13 20.25 -2.92
CA GLU A 38 5.14 20.93 -4.22
C GLU A 38 5.57 19.96 -5.33
N ASP A 39 6.62 19.16 -5.09
CA ASP A 39 7.11 18.15 -6.02
C ASP A 39 6.06 17.07 -6.29
N ALA A 40 5.34 16.64 -5.26
CA ALA A 40 4.27 15.66 -5.40
C ALA A 40 3.09 16.22 -6.23
N VAL A 41 2.70 17.48 -6.00
CA VAL A 41 1.65 18.16 -6.79
C VAL A 41 2.09 18.36 -8.23
N PHE A 42 3.35 18.76 -8.43
CA PHE A 42 3.94 18.90 -9.76
C PHE A 42 3.91 17.58 -10.53
N PHE A 43 4.39 16.50 -9.91
CA PHE A 43 4.34 15.18 -10.50
C PHE A 43 2.92 14.74 -10.86
N TYR A 44 1.97 14.90 -9.94
CA TYR A 44 0.58 14.47 -10.13
C TYR A 44 -0.08 15.15 -11.33
N ARG A 45 0.10 16.46 -11.48
CA ARG A 45 -0.42 17.24 -12.63
C ARG A 45 0.16 16.77 -13.97
N HIS A 46 1.47 16.51 -14.01
CA HIS A 46 2.13 16.04 -15.22
C HIS A 46 1.82 14.58 -15.53
N LEU A 47 1.59 13.77 -14.50
CA LEU A 47 1.22 12.37 -14.64
C LEU A 47 -0.14 12.24 -15.36
N ILE A 48 -1.15 12.99 -14.96
CA ILE A 48 -2.48 12.97 -15.62
C ILE A 48 -2.34 13.26 -17.11
N LYS A 49 -1.62 14.33 -17.46
CA LYS A 49 -1.37 14.70 -18.88
C LYS A 49 -0.61 13.59 -19.61
N ARG A 50 0.39 13.02 -18.97
CA ARG A 50 1.23 11.96 -19.55
C ARG A 50 0.44 10.68 -19.81
N MET A 51 -0.39 10.24 -18.85
CA MET A 51 -1.24 9.05 -19.03
C MET A 51 -2.25 9.26 -20.16
N GLY A 52 -2.90 10.42 -20.23
CA GLY A 52 -3.80 10.77 -21.34
C GLY A 52 -3.13 10.72 -22.71
N TYR A 53 -1.85 11.14 -22.82
CA TYR A 53 -1.09 11.03 -24.07
C TYR A 53 -0.92 9.57 -24.55
N PHE A 54 -0.84 8.62 -23.63
CA PHE A 54 -0.76 7.18 -23.95
C PHE A 54 -2.13 6.49 -24.02
N GLY A 55 -3.24 7.23 -23.98
CA GLY A 55 -4.59 6.66 -23.95
C GLY A 55 -4.88 5.88 -22.67
N LEU A 56 -4.15 6.15 -21.57
CA LEU A 56 -4.33 5.51 -20.28
C LEU A 56 -5.13 6.44 -19.37
N GLU A 57 -6.26 5.96 -18.89
CA GLU A 57 -7.06 6.68 -17.91
C GLU A 57 -6.58 6.37 -16.49
N MET A 58 -6.42 7.42 -15.69
CA MET A 58 -6.16 7.28 -14.26
C MET A 58 -7.49 7.29 -13.49
N GLU A 59 -7.73 6.25 -12.71
CA GLU A 59 -8.88 6.21 -11.83
C GLU A 59 -8.66 7.15 -10.63
N GLU A 60 -9.26 8.33 -10.68
CA GLU A 60 -9.11 9.37 -9.64
C GLU A 60 -9.55 8.87 -8.26
N SER A 61 -10.57 8.00 -8.19
CA SER A 61 -11.05 7.43 -6.93
C SER A 61 -9.99 6.57 -6.21
N LYS A 62 -9.01 6.05 -6.94
CA LYS A 62 -7.90 5.24 -6.41
C LYS A 62 -6.60 6.02 -6.25
N SER A 63 -6.51 7.19 -6.88
CA SER A 63 -5.33 8.04 -6.84
C SER A 63 -5.44 9.07 -5.72
N ARG A 64 -4.51 9.06 -4.77
CA ARG A 64 -4.55 9.97 -3.62
C ARG A 64 -3.18 10.54 -3.32
N LEU A 65 -3.14 11.83 -3.05
CA LEU A 65 -1.99 12.51 -2.48
C LEU A 65 -2.16 12.54 -0.95
N ILE A 66 -1.24 11.91 -0.23
CA ILE A 66 -1.31 11.80 1.23
C ILE A 66 -0.05 12.35 1.90
N LYS A 67 -0.20 12.88 3.11
CA LYS A 67 0.93 13.24 3.97
C LYS A 67 1.40 12.00 4.73
N PHE A 68 2.60 11.51 4.39
CA PHE A 68 3.15 10.28 4.95
C PHE A 68 4.61 10.47 5.32
N GLY A 69 5.04 10.00 6.48
CA GLY A 69 6.43 10.12 6.91
C GLY A 69 6.59 10.41 8.40
N ARG A 70 7.81 10.79 8.78
CA ARG A 70 8.21 10.99 10.18
C ARG A 70 7.32 11.98 10.94
N TYR A 71 6.92 13.05 10.30
CA TYR A 71 6.14 14.12 10.92
C TYR A 71 4.63 13.94 10.79
N ALA A 72 4.17 13.04 9.92
CA ALA A 72 2.74 12.85 9.63
C ALA A 72 1.88 12.51 10.86
N GLN A 73 2.45 11.85 11.88
CA GLN A 73 1.73 11.56 13.12
C GLN A 73 1.55 12.81 14.00
N LYS A 74 2.62 13.61 14.15
CA LYS A 74 2.54 14.85 14.93
C LYS A 74 1.57 15.83 14.31
N ASP A 75 1.74 16.08 13.01
CA ASP A 75 0.88 17.00 12.26
C ASP A 75 -0.60 16.57 12.25
N ALA A 76 -0.87 15.27 12.22
CA ALA A 76 -2.23 14.76 12.31
C ALA A 76 -2.82 14.93 13.72
N GLN A 77 -2.01 14.74 14.77
CA GLN A 77 -2.42 14.94 16.17
C GLN A 77 -2.74 16.41 16.47
N GLU A 78 -1.96 17.36 15.95
CA GLU A 78 -2.19 18.80 16.10
C GLU A 78 -3.56 19.22 15.53
N VAL A 79 -4.04 18.53 14.50
CA VAL A 79 -5.36 18.78 13.87
C VAL A 79 -6.44 17.84 14.41
N GLY A 80 -6.17 17.07 15.47
CA GLY A 80 -7.12 16.10 16.05
C GLY A 80 -7.46 14.92 15.12
N LYS A 81 -6.62 14.62 14.12
CA LYS A 81 -6.83 13.55 13.15
C LYS A 81 -5.83 12.41 13.33
N LYS A 82 -6.13 11.27 12.74
CA LYS A 82 -5.16 10.15 12.64
C LYS A 82 -4.31 10.33 11.39
N ALA A 83 -3.03 9.95 11.49
CA ALA A 83 -2.13 9.93 10.34
C ALA A 83 -2.72 9.06 9.21
N GLU A 84 -2.58 9.52 7.99
CA GLU A 84 -3.08 8.82 6.81
C GLU A 84 -2.35 7.50 6.59
N THR A 85 -3.05 6.58 5.97
CA THR A 85 -2.55 5.26 5.61
C THR A 85 -2.88 4.98 4.16
N PHE A 86 -2.10 4.11 3.51
CA PHE A 86 -2.41 3.69 2.14
C PHE A 86 -2.29 2.17 1.99
N ASP A 87 -3.09 1.64 1.08
CA ASP A 87 -3.06 0.23 0.71
C ASP A 87 -2.19 0.04 -0.54
N PHE A 88 -1.21 -0.87 -0.46
CA PHE A 88 -0.38 -1.25 -1.58
C PHE A 88 -0.08 -2.75 -1.53
N LEU A 89 -0.24 -3.45 -2.64
CA LEU A 89 -0.03 -4.91 -2.77
C LEU A 89 -0.80 -5.75 -1.71
N GLY A 90 -1.95 -5.24 -1.25
CA GLY A 90 -2.79 -5.91 -0.28
C GLY A 90 -2.38 -5.73 1.16
N PHE A 91 -1.46 -4.80 1.43
CA PHE A 91 -1.08 -4.37 2.76
C PHE A 91 -1.42 -2.91 2.97
N THR A 92 -1.91 -2.58 4.16
CA THR A 92 -2.06 -1.21 4.62
C THR A 92 -0.74 -0.78 5.25
N HIS A 93 -0.12 0.26 4.70
CA HIS A 93 1.09 0.89 5.23
C HIS A 93 0.70 2.03 6.15
N TYR A 94 1.39 2.16 7.31
CA TYR A 94 1.13 3.19 8.29
C TYR A 94 2.40 3.64 9.02
N CYS A 95 2.39 4.91 9.43
CA CYS A 95 3.46 5.49 10.24
C CYS A 95 3.38 4.98 11.67
N PHE A 96 4.53 4.64 12.25
CA PHE A 96 4.66 4.16 13.62
C PHE A 96 5.89 4.77 14.29
N THR A 97 5.75 5.17 15.54
CA THR A 97 6.88 5.58 16.38
C THR A 97 7.10 4.51 17.45
N SER A 98 8.31 3.95 17.50
CA SER A 98 8.68 2.95 18.51
C SER A 98 8.75 3.56 19.91
N ARG A 99 8.78 2.73 20.95
CA ARG A 99 8.97 3.20 22.34
C ARG A 99 10.22 4.05 22.50
N ASN A 100 11.26 3.79 21.72
CA ASN A 100 12.53 4.53 21.71
C ASN A 100 12.49 5.78 20.80
N GLY A 101 11.31 6.29 20.44
CA GLY A 101 11.14 7.49 19.60
C GLY A 101 11.52 7.33 18.12
N LYS A 102 11.98 6.15 17.69
CA LYS A 102 12.41 5.93 16.30
C LYS A 102 11.19 5.77 15.38
N PHE A 103 11.15 6.55 14.31
CA PHE A 103 10.15 6.43 13.25
C PHE A 103 10.34 5.13 12.45
N ARG A 104 9.23 4.47 12.14
CA ARG A 104 9.19 3.28 11.27
C ARG A 104 7.90 3.27 10.46
N VAL A 105 7.98 2.74 9.25
CA VAL A 105 6.80 2.36 8.47
C VAL A 105 6.49 0.91 8.77
N LYS A 106 5.28 0.66 9.24
CA LYS A 106 4.76 -0.70 9.46
C LYS A 106 3.71 -1.04 8.42
N ARG A 107 3.50 -2.32 8.21
CA ARG A 107 2.49 -2.87 7.31
C ARG A 107 1.62 -3.89 8.03
N LYS A 108 0.35 -3.92 7.69
CA LYS A 108 -0.62 -4.94 8.10
C LYS A 108 -1.44 -5.37 6.90
N THR A 109 -2.02 -6.57 6.92
CA THR A 109 -2.95 -7.01 5.87
C THR A 109 -4.09 -6.01 5.71
N SER A 110 -4.42 -5.63 4.47
CA SER A 110 -5.49 -4.67 4.24
C SER A 110 -6.82 -5.21 4.76
N ARG A 111 -7.63 -4.33 5.37
CA ARG A 111 -8.91 -4.71 6.00
C ARG A 111 -9.85 -5.40 5.01
N LYS A 112 -9.84 -4.97 3.75
CA LYS A 112 -10.65 -5.55 2.68
C LYS A 112 -10.25 -7.01 2.42
N LYS A 113 -8.94 -7.29 2.24
CA LYS A 113 -8.44 -8.66 2.01
C LYS A 113 -8.65 -9.55 3.24
N PHE A 114 -8.42 -9.01 4.44
CA PHE A 114 -8.65 -9.75 5.67
C PHE A 114 -10.12 -10.16 5.83
N ARG A 115 -11.07 -9.22 5.66
CA ARG A 115 -12.50 -9.50 5.75
C ARG A 115 -12.96 -10.50 4.69
N LYS A 116 -12.46 -10.37 3.44
CA LYS A 116 -12.76 -11.34 2.37
C LYS A 116 -12.32 -12.74 2.81
N LYS A 117 -11.10 -12.87 3.35
CA LYS A 117 -10.58 -14.17 3.78
C LYS A 117 -11.34 -14.77 4.96
N CYS A 118 -11.74 -13.95 5.93
CA CYS A 118 -12.60 -14.41 7.03
C CYS A 118 -13.95 -14.94 6.52
N LYS A 119 -14.57 -14.26 5.53
CA LYS A 119 -15.82 -14.74 4.93
C LYS A 119 -15.63 -16.07 4.20
N GLU A 120 -14.55 -16.22 3.43
CA GLU A 120 -14.21 -17.47 2.74
C GLU A 120 -14.02 -18.64 3.74
N ILE A 121 -13.27 -18.41 4.83
CA ILE A 121 -13.06 -19.42 5.87
C ILE A 121 -14.37 -19.76 6.58
N HIS A 122 -15.19 -18.76 6.89
CA HIS A 122 -16.49 -18.98 7.52
C HIS A 122 -17.43 -19.81 6.65
N ALA A 123 -17.50 -19.51 5.35
CA ALA A 123 -18.27 -20.30 4.39
C ALA A 123 -17.79 -21.75 4.32
N LEU A 124 -16.46 -21.95 4.22
CA LEU A 124 -15.86 -23.27 4.23
C LEU A 124 -16.21 -24.04 5.52
N LEU A 125 -16.11 -23.41 6.68
CA LEU A 125 -16.44 -24.05 7.95
C LEU A 125 -17.91 -24.47 8.03
N LYS A 126 -18.82 -23.68 7.48
CA LYS A 126 -20.23 -24.07 7.38
C LYS A 126 -20.44 -25.32 6.52
N GLU A 127 -19.68 -25.43 5.44
CA GLU A 127 -19.75 -26.57 4.52
C GLU A 127 -19.22 -27.86 5.16
N ILE A 128 -18.07 -27.77 5.85
CA ILE A 128 -17.37 -28.94 6.40
C ILE A 128 -17.65 -29.21 7.90
N ARG A 129 -18.64 -28.52 8.50
CA ARG A 129 -18.92 -28.60 9.95
C ARG A 129 -19.23 -30.01 10.48
N HIS A 130 -19.67 -30.92 9.62
CA HIS A 130 -19.98 -32.31 9.94
C HIS A 130 -18.81 -33.27 9.75
N TRP A 131 -17.67 -32.76 9.29
CA TRP A 131 -16.47 -33.58 9.17
C TRP A 131 -15.85 -33.86 10.52
N VAL A 132 -15.02 -34.91 10.60
CA VAL A 132 -14.19 -35.17 11.79
C VAL A 132 -13.29 -33.97 12.07
N VAL A 133 -13.22 -33.53 13.33
CA VAL A 133 -12.49 -32.32 13.76
C VAL A 133 -11.04 -32.32 13.27
N LYS A 134 -10.36 -33.48 13.29
CA LYS A 134 -8.99 -33.62 12.78
C LYS A 134 -8.86 -33.17 11.32
N LEU A 135 -9.78 -33.59 10.45
CA LEU A 135 -9.78 -33.22 9.03
C LEU A 135 -10.07 -31.73 8.81
N ILE A 136 -10.97 -31.17 9.63
CA ILE A 136 -11.25 -29.70 9.60
C ILE A 136 -9.98 -28.92 9.93
N VAL A 137 -9.28 -29.30 10.99
CA VAL A 137 -8.04 -28.64 11.44
C VAL A 137 -6.94 -28.76 10.37
N GLU A 138 -6.75 -29.93 9.77
CA GLU A 138 -5.78 -30.14 8.69
C GLU A 138 -6.09 -29.27 7.48
N LYS A 139 -7.36 -29.20 7.07
CA LYS A 139 -7.83 -28.35 5.96
C LYS A 139 -7.56 -26.88 6.24
N LEU A 140 -7.89 -26.39 7.43
CA LEU A 140 -7.63 -25.02 7.85
C LEU A 140 -6.13 -24.71 7.89
N ASN A 141 -5.31 -25.59 8.45
CA ASN A 141 -3.87 -25.41 8.51
C ASN A 141 -3.25 -25.27 7.13
N ARG A 142 -3.65 -26.09 6.16
CA ARG A 142 -3.19 -25.92 4.76
C ARG A 142 -3.52 -24.53 4.22
N ILE A 143 -4.73 -24.04 4.43
CA ILE A 143 -5.18 -22.72 3.96
C ILE A 143 -4.39 -21.59 4.64
N LEU A 144 -4.09 -21.72 5.94
CA LEU A 144 -3.36 -20.73 6.71
C LEU A 144 -1.85 -20.75 6.41
N HIS A 145 -1.24 -21.93 6.32
CA HIS A 145 0.20 -22.07 6.05
C HIS A 145 0.61 -21.70 4.63
N CYS A 146 -0.22 -21.96 3.63
CA CYS A 146 0.07 -21.56 2.25
C CYS A 146 0.22 -20.04 2.02
N ARG A 147 -0.15 -19.20 2.98
CA ARG A 147 -0.21 -17.74 2.81
C ARG A 147 0.57 -16.92 3.83
N ILE A 148 1.24 -17.55 4.77
CA ILE A 148 2.17 -16.85 5.66
C ILE A 148 3.57 -17.10 5.10
N PRO A 149 4.18 -16.17 4.34
CA PRO A 149 5.61 -16.27 4.08
C PRO A 149 6.27 -16.27 5.47
N LYS A 150 7.08 -17.31 5.74
CA LYS A 150 7.87 -17.38 6.96
C LYS A 150 8.65 -16.08 7.07
N MET A 151 8.19 -15.16 7.89
CA MET A 151 8.99 -14.01 8.29
C MET A 151 10.15 -14.58 9.08
N LYS A 152 11.32 -14.68 8.43
CA LYS A 152 12.57 -14.89 9.15
C LYS A 152 12.66 -13.77 10.19
N ARG A 153 12.63 -14.16 11.47
CA ARG A 153 13.01 -13.27 12.56
C ARG A 153 14.52 -13.02 12.39
N GLY A 154 14.88 -11.84 11.99
CA GLY A 154 16.23 -11.31 12.08
C GLY A 154 16.28 -10.39 13.29
#